data_17dd627df58bf95fee542013b2da35e9
#
_entry.id   17dd627df58bf95fee542013b2da35e9
#
_cell.length_a   1.000
_cell.length_b   1.000
_cell.length_c   1.000
_cell.angle_alpha   90.00
_cell.angle_beta   90.00
_cell.angle_gamma   90.00
#
_symmetry.space_group_name_H-M   'P 1'
#
loop_
_entity.id
_entity.type
_entity.pdbx_description
1 polymer ?
#
loop_
_entity_poly.entity_id
_entity_poly.type
_entity_poly.pdbx_seq_one_letter_code
_entity_poly.pdbx_strand_id
1 'polypeptide(L)'
;DKRLGTVLAPGDRTAVVAWNGFEQATVVEIPAEAELDAPVRINVANVEGTRAQHLMIRAGAFSKATVILSHAGSAQAALNQTVEVETGDSANLTVVSLQEWDDTVLHASNQRLALGRNSKLTHIVVTFGGDLVRLCADTDFRGPGAELTMLGIYFVDGGQHLEHRVFVDHSQPKCFSRVTYKGALQGKDAHSVWI
;
A
#
# COMPACT_ATOMS: atom_id res chain seq x y z
N ASP A 1 -13.59 9.93 11.44
CA ASP A 1 -14.26 8.62 11.34
C ASP A 1 -13.57 7.64 12.29
N LYS A 2 -14.34 6.92 13.11
CA LYS A 2 -13.82 5.97 14.12
C LYS A 2 -13.16 4.71 13.50
N ARG A 3 -13.29 4.53 12.21
CA ARG A 3 -12.70 3.39 11.47
C ARG A 3 -11.23 3.62 11.12
N LEU A 4 -10.80 4.87 11.01
CA LEU A 4 -9.42 5.20 10.67
C LEU A 4 -8.46 4.88 11.82
N GLY A 5 -7.27 4.40 11.51
CA GLY A 5 -6.25 4.04 12.50
C GLY A 5 -6.54 2.73 13.24
N THR A 6 -7.49 1.92 12.75
CA THR A 6 -7.86 0.66 13.40
C THR A 6 -7.02 -0.54 12.91
N VAL A 7 -6.34 -0.40 11.79
CA VAL A 7 -5.54 -1.48 11.22
C VAL A 7 -4.24 -1.64 11.98
N LEU A 8 -3.38 -0.64 11.96
CA LEU A 8 -2.12 -0.63 12.73
C LEU A 8 -1.77 0.80 13.14
N ALA A 9 -1.18 0.95 14.31
CA ALA A 9 -0.65 2.25 14.75
C ALA A 9 0.52 2.72 13.88
N PRO A 10 0.74 4.04 13.73
CA PRO A 10 1.91 4.57 13.04
C PRO A 10 3.21 4.03 13.67
N GLY A 11 4.02 3.32 12.88
CA GLY A 11 5.21 2.62 13.36
C GLY A 11 6.52 3.38 13.18
N ASP A 12 6.52 4.46 12.41
CA ASP A 12 7.70 5.28 12.16
C ASP A 12 7.37 6.76 11.99
N ARG A 13 8.42 7.58 11.81
CA ARG A 13 8.27 9.03 11.68
C ARG A 13 7.41 9.44 10.48
N THR A 14 7.56 8.80 9.34
CA THR A 14 6.80 9.16 8.12
C THR A 14 5.33 8.80 8.28
N ALA A 15 5.01 7.69 8.94
CA ALA A 15 3.65 7.31 9.28
C ALA A 15 3.00 8.31 10.24
N VAL A 16 3.75 8.80 11.24
CA VAL A 16 3.27 9.85 12.17
C VAL A 16 3.02 11.17 11.44
N VAL A 17 3.91 11.56 10.52
CA VAL A 17 3.73 12.78 9.71
C VAL A 17 2.48 12.66 8.83
N ALA A 18 2.28 11.52 8.18
CA ALA A 18 1.07 11.27 7.38
C ALA A 18 -0.19 11.33 8.26
N TRP A 19 -0.16 10.69 9.43
CA TRP A 19 -1.29 10.67 10.35
C TRP A 19 -1.68 12.05 10.89
N ASN A 20 -0.71 12.89 11.22
CA ASN A 20 -0.98 14.21 11.79
C ASN A 20 -1.29 15.28 10.72
N GLY A 21 -0.97 15.02 9.46
CA GLY A 21 -1.06 16.03 8.40
C GLY A 21 -2.26 15.89 7.47
N PHE A 22 -3.00 14.75 7.49
CA PHE A 22 -4.16 14.64 6.62
C PHE A 22 -5.37 15.37 7.20
N GLU A 23 -6.12 16.07 6.33
CA GLU A 23 -7.35 16.76 6.70
C GLU A 23 -8.59 15.92 6.38
N GLN A 24 -8.52 15.14 5.33
CA GLN A 24 -9.60 14.28 4.85
C GLN A 24 -9.05 12.91 4.47
N ALA A 25 -9.82 11.86 4.76
CA ALA A 25 -9.51 10.50 4.36
C ALA A 25 -10.43 10.06 3.22
N THR A 26 -9.85 9.30 2.28
CA THR A 26 -10.65 8.58 1.28
C THR A 26 -10.93 7.17 1.80
N VAL A 27 -12.21 6.79 1.82
CA VAL A 27 -12.63 5.45 2.27
C VAL A 27 -13.30 4.73 1.11
N VAL A 28 -12.78 3.56 0.78
CA VAL A 28 -13.39 2.60 -0.14
C VAL A 28 -13.94 1.44 0.70
N GLU A 29 -15.24 1.27 0.66
CA GLU A 29 -15.92 0.20 1.38
C GLU A 29 -16.60 -0.74 0.37
N ILE A 30 -16.16 -1.99 0.35
CA ILE A 30 -16.75 -3.05 -0.46
C ILE A 30 -17.69 -3.81 0.48
N PRO A 31 -19.00 -3.81 0.23
CA PRO A 31 -19.97 -4.48 1.09
C PRO A 31 -19.70 -5.97 1.23
N ALA A 32 -20.16 -6.57 2.33
CA ALA A 32 -20.12 -8.02 2.48
C ALA A 32 -20.86 -8.70 1.32
N GLU A 33 -20.33 -9.85 0.88
CA GLU A 33 -20.88 -10.69 -0.20
C GLU A 33 -20.85 -10.01 -1.60
N ALA A 34 -20.34 -8.78 -1.72
CA ALA A 34 -20.25 -8.11 -3.01
C ALA A 34 -19.10 -8.68 -3.84
N GLU A 35 -19.40 -9.02 -5.09
CA GLU A 35 -18.38 -9.36 -6.10
C GLU A 35 -18.34 -8.26 -7.16
N LEU A 36 -17.17 -7.64 -7.34
CA LEU A 36 -16.96 -6.58 -8.32
C LEU A 36 -16.20 -7.12 -9.53
N ASP A 37 -16.81 -7.07 -10.69
CA ASP A 37 -16.19 -7.51 -11.95
C ASP A 37 -15.15 -6.50 -12.46
N ALA A 38 -15.36 -5.21 -12.19
CA ALA A 38 -14.44 -4.15 -12.58
C ALA A 38 -13.65 -3.64 -11.37
N PRO A 39 -12.36 -3.26 -11.55
CA PRO A 39 -11.57 -2.72 -10.46
C PRO A 39 -12.05 -1.32 -10.04
N VAL A 40 -12.04 -1.07 -8.74
CA VAL A 40 -12.14 0.28 -8.18
C VAL A 40 -10.81 1.00 -8.40
N ARG A 41 -10.83 2.20 -9.00
CA ARG A 41 -9.61 2.97 -9.27
C ARG A 41 -9.58 4.22 -8.40
N ILE A 42 -8.46 4.45 -7.74
CA ILE A 42 -8.15 5.65 -6.98
C ILE A 42 -6.91 6.27 -7.62
N ASN A 43 -7.09 7.44 -8.21
CA ASN A 43 -5.99 8.17 -8.85
C ASN A 43 -5.52 9.27 -7.90
N VAL A 44 -4.25 9.22 -7.54
CA VAL A 44 -3.53 10.27 -6.82
C VAL A 44 -2.64 10.98 -7.81
N ALA A 45 -3.04 12.16 -8.22
CA ALA A 45 -2.37 12.92 -9.28
C ALA A 45 -2.15 14.38 -8.87
N ASN A 46 -1.18 15.03 -9.52
CA ASN A 46 -0.92 16.46 -9.41
C ASN A 46 -0.76 16.96 -7.95
N VAL A 47 -0.07 16.17 -7.15
CA VAL A 47 0.31 16.60 -5.80
C VAL A 47 1.39 17.68 -5.95
N GLU A 48 1.15 18.86 -5.41
CA GLU A 48 2.12 19.97 -5.40
C GLU A 48 2.44 20.35 -3.96
N GLY A 49 3.73 20.61 -3.70
CA GLY A 49 4.23 20.91 -2.37
C GLY A 49 4.17 19.70 -1.42
N THR A 50 4.11 19.96 -0.12
CA THR A 50 4.04 18.88 0.89
C THR A 50 2.59 18.55 1.20
N ARG A 51 2.22 17.28 1.09
CA ARG A 51 0.87 16.76 1.36
C ARG A 51 0.92 15.54 2.26
N ALA A 52 -0.13 15.38 3.03
CA ALA A 52 -0.44 14.15 3.74
C ALA A 52 -1.77 13.58 3.26
N GLN A 53 -1.83 12.27 3.11
CA GLN A 53 -3.04 11.59 2.64
C GLN A 53 -3.31 10.34 3.47
N HIS A 54 -4.58 10.07 3.72
CA HIS A 54 -5.04 8.86 4.37
C HIS A 54 -6.07 8.16 3.49
N LEU A 55 -5.78 6.91 3.15
CA LEU A 55 -6.68 6.04 2.40
C LEU A 55 -7.05 4.85 3.27
N MET A 56 -8.30 4.43 3.22
CA MET A 56 -8.78 3.20 3.84
C MET A 56 -9.56 2.37 2.84
N ILE A 57 -9.18 1.10 2.70
CA ILE A 57 -9.83 0.11 1.85
C ILE A 57 -10.34 -1.01 2.74
N ARG A 58 -11.63 -1.23 2.76
CA ARG A 58 -12.27 -2.29 3.53
C ARG A 58 -13.04 -3.23 2.62
N ALA A 59 -12.72 -4.50 2.66
CA ALA A 59 -13.49 -5.55 2.00
C ALA A 59 -14.31 -6.29 3.04
N GLY A 60 -15.62 -6.22 2.95
CA GLY A 60 -16.55 -6.92 3.83
C GLY A 60 -16.42 -8.44 3.71
N ALA A 61 -16.98 -9.18 4.67
CA ALA A 61 -16.91 -10.64 4.66
C ALA A 61 -17.46 -11.25 3.36
N PHE A 62 -16.82 -12.28 2.84
CA PHE A 62 -17.19 -13.00 1.61
C PHE A 62 -17.20 -12.13 0.34
N SER A 63 -16.65 -10.93 0.38
CA SER A 63 -16.56 -10.07 -0.80
C SER A 63 -15.37 -10.44 -1.68
N LYS A 64 -15.45 -10.02 -2.97
CA LYS A 64 -14.37 -10.16 -3.93
C LYS A 64 -14.22 -8.88 -4.74
N ALA A 65 -13.01 -8.31 -4.75
CA ALA A 65 -12.75 -7.06 -5.45
C ALA A 65 -11.28 -6.87 -5.81
N THR A 66 -11.05 -5.97 -6.76
CA THR A 66 -9.72 -5.42 -7.06
C THR A 66 -9.76 -3.91 -6.87
N VAL A 67 -8.78 -3.37 -6.16
CA VAL A 67 -8.58 -1.92 -6.00
C VAL A 67 -7.23 -1.55 -6.57
N ILE A 68 -7.19 -0.52 -7.39
CA ILE A 68 -5.97 0.00 -8.02
C ILE A 68 -5.73 1.42 -7.50
N LEU A 69 -4.61 1.62 -6.83
CA LEU A 69 -4.07 2.92 -6.45
C LEU A 69 -3.04 3.32 -7.48
N SER A 70 -3.33 4.34 -8.26
CA SER A 70 -2.40 4.87 -9.26
C SER A 70 -1.89 6.23 -8.81
N HIS A 71 -0.58 6.35 -8.71
CA HIS A 71 0.11 7.57 -8.30
C HIS A 71 0.92 8.09 -9.48
N ALA A 72 0.58 9.27 -9.96
CA ALA A 72 1.26 9.92 -11.07
C ALA A 72 1.24 11.44 -10.92
N GLY A 73 2.28 12.10 -11.39
CA GLY A 73 2.38 13.56 -11.39
C GLY A 73 3.79 14.03 -11.63
N SER A 74 3.91 15.27 -12.13
CA SER A 74 5.17 15.89 -12.53
C SER A 74 5.54 17.14 -11.72
N ALA A 75 4.73 17.52 -10.75
CA ALA A 75 5.04 18.65 -9.88
C ALA A 75 6.09 18.28 -8.85
N GLN A 76 6.92 19.25 -8.44
CA GLN A 76 7.79 19.04 -7.29
C GLN A 76 6.95 18.87 -6.02
N ALA A 77 6.94 17.68 -5.48
CA ALA A 77 6.04 17.29 -4.40
C ALA A 77 6.68 16.37 -3.37
N ALA A 78 6.16 16.45 -2.15
CA ALA A 78 6.43 15.49 -1.09
C ALA A 78 5.11 14.95 -0.54
N LEU A 79 4.80 13.69 -0.83
CA LEU A 79 3.60 13.01 -0.35
C LEU A 79 3.95 12.06 0.80
N ASN A 80 3.35 12.30 1.97
CA ASN A 80 3.31 11.34 3.06
C ASN A 80 1.94 10.66 3.07
N GLN A 81 1.91 9.35 2.88
CA GLN A 81 0.67 8.61 2.70
C GLN A 81 0.54 7.47 3.71
N THR A 82 -0.65 7.31 4.26
CA THR A 82 -1.07 6.10 4.96
C THR A 82 -2.15 5.40 4.15
N VAL A 83 -2.00 4.10 3.93
CA VAL A 83 -3.00 3.24 3.31
C VAL A 83 -3.33 2.11 4.28
N GLU A 84 -4.56 2.11 4.78
CA GLU A 84 -5.09 1.00 5.57
C GLU A 84 -5.88 0.05 4.68
N VAL A 85 -5.59 -1.23 4.76
CA VAL A 85 -6.31 -2.29 4.03
C VAL A 85 -6.82 -3.31 5.03
N GLU A 86 -8.11 -3.56 5.03
CA GLU A 86 -8.74 -4.54 5.91
C GLU A 86 -9.57 -5.52 5.08
N THR A 87 -9.34 -6.82 5.28
CA THR A 87 -10.20 -7.87 4.71
C THR A 87 -11.03 -8.50 5.81
N GLY A 88 -12.34 -8.56 5.61
CA GLY A 88 -13.26 -9.33 6.44
C GLY A 88 -13.09 -10.82 6.22
N ASP A 89 -13.80 -11.64 7.04
CA ASP A 89 -13.74 -13.09 6.98
C ASP A 89 -14.08 -13.62 5.57
N SER A 90 -13.23 -14.50 5.05
CA SER A 90 -13.37 -15.12 3.72
C SER A 90 -13.43 -14.12 2.54
N ALA A 91 -13.06 -12.88 2.73
CA ALA A 91 -12.95 -11.92 1.64
C ALA A 91 -11.74 -12.23 0.74
N ASN A 92 -11.84 -11.91 -0.54
CA ASN A 92 -10.78 -12.03 -1.53
C ASN A 92 -10.51 -10.66 -2.17
N LEU A 93 -9.44 -10.01 -1.75
CA LEU A 93 -9.10 -8.66 -2.20
C LEU A 93 -7.75 -8.65 -2.92
N THR A 94 -7.72 -7.96 -4.05
CA THR A 94 -6.46 -7.58 -4.71
C THR A 94 -6.28 -6.08 -4.60
N VAL A 95 -5.13 -5.65 -4.09
CA VAL A 95 -4.74 -4.23 -4.07
C VAL A 95 -3.49 -4.07 -4.92
N VAL A 96 -3.56 -3.18 -5.90
CA VAL A 96 -2.44 -2.83 -6.78
C VAL A 96 -2.04 -1.39 -6.47
N SER A 97 -0.79 -1.17 -6.12
CA SER A 97 -0.22 0.15 -5.84
C SER A 97 0.82 0.48 -6.91
N LEU A 98 0.49 1.42 -7.78
CA LEU A 98 1.35 1.87 -8.88
C LEU A 98 1.99 3.20 -8.51
N GLN A 99 3.31 3.29 -8.65
CA GLN A 99 4.10 4.50 -8.45
C GLN A 99 4.73 4.88 -9.79
N GLU A 100 4.12 5.83 -10.49
CA GLU A 100 4.54 6.35 -11.79
C GLU A 100 4.80 7.86 -11.70
N TRP A 101 5.50 8.25 -10.64
CA TRP A 101 5.87 9.64 -10.40
C TRP A 101 7.01 10.09 -11.32
N ASP A 102 7.05 11.36 -11.65
CA ASP A 102 8.26 11.96 -12.22
C ASP A 102 9.38 12.05 -11.17
N ASP A 103 10.63 12.19 -11.63
CA ASP A 103 11.86 12.19 -10.84
C ASP A 103 12.03 13.41 -9.90
N THR A 104 10.99 14.18 -9.68
CA THR A 104 10.96 15.32 -8.75
C THR A 104 10.12 15.08 -7.51
N VAL A 105 9.50 13.89 -7.42
CA VAL A 105 8.54 13.56 -6.37
C VAL A 105 9.17 12.73 -5.27
N LEU A 106 8.95 13.14 -4.03
CA LEU A 106 9.25 12.36 -2.83
C LEU A 106 7.96 11.70 -2.33
N HIS A 107 7.92 10.37 -2.25
CA HIS A 107 6.74 9.64 -1.78
C HIS A 107 7.08 8.67 -0.65
N ALA A 108 6.58 8.94 0.55
CA ALA A 108 6.64 8.02 1.68
C ALA A 108 5.25 7.41 1.93
N SER A 109 5.08 6.14 1.59
CA SER A 109 3.82 5.40 1.77
C SER A 109 3.96 4.36 2.88
N ASN A 110 3.08 4.44 3.87
CA ASN A 110 2.95 3.45 4.93
C ASN A 110 1.65 2.68 4.71
N GLN A 111 1.78 1.42 4.32
CA GLN A 111 0.66 0.53 4.03
C GLN A 111 0.46 -0.45 5.18
N ARG A 112 -0.75 -0.48 5.72
CA ARG A 112 -1.13 -1.29 6.88
C ARG A 112 -2.19 -2.29 6.46
N LEU A 113 -1.85 -3.57 6.50
CA LEU A 113 -2.68 -4.66 5.97
C LEU A 113 -3.17 -5.53 7.12
N ALA A 114 -4.49 -5.70 7.25
CA ALA A 114 -5.09 -6.59 8.25
C ALA A 114 -5.97 -7.63 7.59
N LEU A 115 -5.70 -8.91 7.89
CA LEU A 115 -6.39 -10.04 7.26
C LEU A 115 -7.29 -10.76 8.25
N GLY A 116 -8.60 -10.82 7.95
CA GLY A 116 -9.58 -11.60 8.69
C GLY A 116 -9.45 -13.11 8.44
N ARG A 117 -10.26 -13.90 9.14
CA ARG A 117 -10.26 -15.37 9.04
C ARG A 117 -10.48 -15.85 7.60
N ASN A 118 -9.66 -16.81 7.15
CA ASN A 118 -9.76 -17.44 5.83
C ASN A 118 -9.79 -16.43 4.66
N SER A 119 -9.44 -15.18 4.90
CA SER A 119 -9.39 -14.16 3.83
C SER A 119 -8.15 -14.35 2.96
N LYS A 120 -8.21 -13.79 1.74
CA LYS A 120 -7.10 -13.76 0.80
C LYS A 120 -6.82 -12.32 0.40
N LEU A 121 -5.57 -11.91 0.58
CA LEU A 121 -5.09 -10.61 0.11
C LEU A 121 -3.93 -10.81 -0.87
N THR A 122 -4.10 -10.29 -2.07
CA THR A 122 -3.00 -10.11 -3.01
C THR A 122 -2.63 -8.64 -3.05
N HIS A 123 -1.42 -8.32 -2.61
CA HIS A 123 -0.89 -6.96 -2.60
C HIS A 123 0.23 -6.84 -3.64
N ILE A 124 0.03 -5.99 -4.64
CA ILE A 124 0.95 -5.82 -5.76
C ILE A 124 1.49 -4.40 -5.74
N VAL A 125 2.80 -4.27 -5.76
CA VAL A 125 3.50 -2.98 -5.80
C VAL A 125 4.30 -2.87 -7.08
N VAL A 126 4.10 -1.78 -7.82
CA VAL A 126 4.87 -1.46 -9.02
C VAL A 126 5.45 -0.06 -8.86
N THR A 127 6.79 0.07 -8.91
CA THR A 127 7.47 1.34 -8.71
C THR A 127 8.43 1.62 -9.86
N PHE A 128 8.09 2.62 -10.68
CA PHE A 128 8.84 3.01 -11.87
C PHE A 128 9.21 4.49 -11.93
N GLY A 129 8.97 5.25 -10.88
CA GLY A 129 9.29 6.67 -10.86
C GLY A 129 9.33 7.24 -9.45
N GLY A 130 9.74 8.52 -9.38
CA GLY A 130 9.99 9.27 -8.16
C GLY A 130 11.47 9.44 -7.88
N ASP A 131 11.86 10.59 -7.33
CA ASP A 131 13.22 10.83 -6.81
C ASP A 131 13.51 9.91 -5.61
N LEU A 132 12.58 9.91 -4.66
CA LEU A 132 12.60 8.99 -3.53
C LEU A 132 11.19 8.37 -3.35
N VAL A 133 11.10 7.06 -3.46
CA VAL A 133 9.89 6.32 -3.07
C VAL A 133 10.25 5.36 -1.95
N ARG A 134 9.62 5.55 -0.79
CA ARG A 134 9.73 4.67 0.36
C ARG A 134 8.37 4.06 0.65
N LEU A 135 8.22 2.77 0.44
CA LEU A 135 7.00 2.02 0.67
C LEU A 135 7.22 0.97 1.78
N CYS A 136 6.54 1.16 2.90
CA CYS A 136 6.55 0.22 4.02
C CYS A 136 5.20 -0.48 4.09
N ALA A 137 5.19 -1.81 3.98
CA ALA A 137 3.99 -2.62 4.07
C ALA A 137 4.08 -3.56 5.27
N ASP A 138 3.29 -3.27 6.29
CA ASP A 138 3.20 -4.09 7.51
C ASP A 138 1.87 -4.84 7.53
N THR A 139 1.95 -6.14 7.80
CA THR A 139 0.78 -7.03 7.77
C THR A 139 0.56 -7.69 9.11
N ASP A 140 -0.72 -7.73 9.53
CA ASP A 140 -1.22 -8.39 10.71
C ASP A 140 -2.33 -9.40 10.33
N PHE A 141 -2.18 -10.65 10.76
CA PHE A 141 -3.21 -11.68 10.62
C PHE A 141 -4.15 -11.61 11.82
N ARG A 142 -5.40 -11.20 11.61
CA ARG A 142 -6.43 -11.07 12.66
C ARG A 142 -7.29 -12.30 12.85
N GLY A 143 -7.16 -13.30 11.97
CA GLY A 143 -7.88 -14.55 12.06
C GLY A 143 -7.11 -15.72 11.45
N PRO A 144 -7.41 -16.96 11.86
CA PRO A 144 -6.73 -18.15 11.33
C PRO A 144 -7.06 -18.40 9.87
N GLY A 145 -6.14 -19.08 9.18
CA GLY A 145 -6.35 -19.57 7.81
C GLY A 145 -6.24 -18.48 6.72
N ALA A 146 -5.82 -17.28 7.05
CA ALA A 146 -5.67 -16.21 6.07
C ALA A 146 -4.45 -16.43 5.17
N GLU A 147 -4.56 -15.98 3.92
CA GLU A 147 -3.54 -16.10 2.88
C GLU A 147 -3.11 -14.72 2.38
N LEU A 148 -1.81 -14.44 2.41
CA LEU A 148 -1.21 -13.22 1.88
C LEU A 148 -0.28 -13.54 0.72
N THR A 149 -0.46 -12.85 -0.40
CA THR A 149 0.51 -12.84 -1.49
C THR A 149 0.97 -11.40 -1.73
N MET A 150 2.26 -11.14 -1.59
CA MET A 150 2.87 -9.84 -1.87
C MET A 150 3.80 -9.96 -3.06
N LEU A 151 3.52 -9.19 -4.09
CA LEU A 151 4.32 -9.14 -5.31
C LEU A 151 4.82 -7.72 -5.51
N GLY A 152 6.09 -7.56 -5.79
CA GLY A 152 6.67 -6.26 -6.09
C GLY A 152 7.58 -6.31 -7.30
N ILE A 153 7.50 -5.26 -8.12
CA ILE A 153 8.47 -4.99 -9.18
C ILE A 153 8.87 -3.53 -9.12
N TYR A 154 10.16 -3.27 -9.22
CA TYR A 154 10.66 -1.90 -9.27
C TYR A 154 11.86 -1.78 -10.21
N PHE A 155 11.95 -0.63 -10.83
CA PHE A 155 13.04 -0.27 -11.71
C PHE A 155 13.60 1.07 -11.26
N VAL A 156 14.88 1.09 -10.91
CA VAL A 156 15.58 2.27 -10.41
C VAL A 156 16.48 2.82 -11.49
N ASP A 157 16.28 4.06 -11.88
CA ASP A 157 17.19 4.76 -12.77
C ASP A 157 18.19 5.64 -12.01
N GLY A 158 19.16 6.19 -12.72
CA GLY A 158 20.23 6.98 -12.11
C GLY A 158 19.72 8.15 -11.26
N GLY A 159 20.24 8.26 -10.04
CA GLY A 159 19.86 9.28 -9.06
C GLY A 159 18.64 8.96 -8.22
N GLN A 160 17.83 7.98 -8.58
CA GLN A 160 16.64 7.62 -7.81
C GLN A 160 16.96 6.76 -6.57
N HIS A 161 16.11 6.86 -5.54
CA HIS A 161 16.13 6.00 -4.37
C HIS A 161 14.78 5.31 -4.17
N LEU A 162 14.71 4.00 -4.41
CA LEU A 162 13.49 3.21 -4.20
C LEU A 162 13.68 2.23 -3.04
N GLU A 163 12.90 2.41 -1.97
CA GLU A 163 12.93 1.59 -0.76
C GLU A 163 11.61 0.84 -0.58
N HIS A 164 11.69 -0.48 -0.43
CA HIS A 164 10.57 -1.35 -0.11
C HIS A 164 10.86 -2.14 1.16
N ARG A 165 10.04 -1.96 2.18
CA ARG A 165 10.11 -2.69 3.44
C ARG A 165 8.83 -3.48 3.64
N VAL A 166 8.97 -4.76 3.95
CA VAL A 166 7.85 -5.66 4.18
C VAL A 166 8.01 -6.32 5.54
N PHE A 167 6.97 -6.22 6.34
CA PHE A 167 6.89 -6.93 7.60
C PHE A 167 5.60 -7.76 7.65
N VAL A 168 5.70 -9.05 7.96
CA VAL A 168 4.56 -9.95 8.06
C VAL A 168 4.57 -10.64 9.40
N ASP A 169 3.61 -10.31 10.26
CA ASP A 169 3.43 -10.94 11.57
C ASP A 169 2.46 -12.12 11.49
N HIS A 170 2.98 -13.33 11.72
CA HIS A 170 2.20 -14.57 11.77
C HIS A 170 1.68 -14.84 13.19
N SER A 171 0.88 -13.92 13.73
CA SER A 171 0.28 -14.02 15.08
C SER A 171 -0.86 -15.02 15.17
N GLN A 172 -1.39 -15.51 14.04
CA GLN A 172 -2.51 -16.45 13.99
C GLN A 172 -2.13 -17.79 13.34
N PRO A 173 -2.78 -18.92 13.76
CA PRO A 173 -2.45 -20.23 13.25
C PRO A 173 -2.97 -20.45 11.82
N LYS A 174 -2.31 -21.37 11.10
CA LYS A 174 -2.67 -21.82 9.74
C LYS A 174 -2.68 -20.71 8.69
N CYS A 175 -2.00 -19.60 8.93
CA CYS A 175 -1.84 -18.55 7.95
C CYS A 175 -0.69 -18.85 7.00
N PHE A 176 -0.81 -18.36 5.78
CA PHE A 176 0.20 -18.49 4.74
C PHE A 176 0.59 -17.12 4.20
N SER A 177 1.88 -16.92 3.96
CA SER A 177 2.35 -15.74 3.22
C SER A 177 3.38 -16.13 2.16
N ARG A 178 3.30 -15.42 1.02
CA ARG A 178 4.31 -15.45 -0.04
C ARG A 178 4.70 -14.02 -0.36
N VAL A 179 5.99 -13.73 -0.27
CA VAL A 179 6.55 -12.42 -0.62
C VAL A 179 7.56 -12.60 -1.75
N THR A 180 7.36 -11.90 -2.86
CA THR A 180 8.26 -11.93 -4.01
C THR A 180 8.43 -10.53 -4.57
N TYR A 181 9.63 -9.98 -4.46
CA TYR A 181 10.01 -8.71 -5.06
C TYR A 181 11.13 -8.91 -6.05
N LYS A 182 11.06 -8.19 -7.17
CA LYS A 182 12.10 -8.18 -8.19
C LYS A 182 12.44 -6.74 -8.54
N GLY A 183 13.71 -6.41 -8.50
CA GLY A 183 14.21 -5.09 -8.84
C GLY A 183 15.28 -5.14 -9.91
N ALA A 184 15.34 -4.09 -10.72
CA ALA A 184 16.44 -3.82 -11.62
C ALA A 184 16.92 -2.39 -11.38
N LEU A 185 18.23 -2.19 -11.47
CA LEU A 185 18.88 -0.90 -11.30
C LEU A 185 19.71 -0.61 -12.53
N GLN A 186 19.65 0.63 -13.01
CA GLN A 186 20.53 1.13 -14.06
C GLN A 186 20.98 2.56 -13.76
N GLY A 187 22.05 2.97 -14.42
CA GLY A 187 22.56 4.32 -14.32
C GLY A 187 23.46 4.53 -13.09
N LYS A 188 24.06 5.73 -13.05
CA LYS A 188 24.92 6.14 -11.95
C LYS A 188 24.06 6.60 -10.76
N ASP A 189 24.49 6.27 -9.55
CA ASP A 189 23.81 6.66 -8.30
C ASP A 189 22.36 6.16 -8.18
N ALA A 190 22.01 5.04 -8.85
CA ALA A 190 20.78 4.32 -8.64
C ALA A 190 20.85 3.55 -7.31
N HIS A 191 19.90 3.80 -6.40
CA HIS A 191 19.86 3.17 -5.08
C HIS A 191 18.55 2.42 -4.83
N SER A 192 18.67 1.22 -4.28
CA SER A 192 17.52 0.43 -3.86
C SER A 192 17.77 -0.18 -2.49
N VAL A 193 16.72 -0.18 -1.68
CA VAL A 193 16.68 -0.90 -0.41
C VAL A 193 15.47 -1.84 -0.43
N TRP A 194 15.72 -3.12 -0.10
CA TRP A 194 14.67 -4.09 0.13
C TRP A 194 14.92 -4.83 1.43
N ILE A 195 13.95 -4.81 2.35
CA ILE A 195 14.02 -5.42 3.69
C ILE A 195 12.77 -6.26 3.92
#